data_ea4a421b955e9259848b8042d6e05000
#
_entry.id   ea4a421b955e9259848b8042d6e05000
#
_cell.length_a   1.000
_cell.length_b   1.000
_cell.length_c   1.000
_cell.angle_alpha   90.00
_cell.angle_beta   90.00
_cell.angle_gamma   90.00
#
_symmetry.space_group_name_H-M   'P 1'
#
loop_
_entity.id
_entity.type
_entity.pdbx_description
1 polymer ?
#
loop_
_entity_poly.entity_id
_entity_poly.type
_entity_poly.pdbx_seq_one_letter_code
_entity_poly.pdbx_strand_id
1 'polypeptide(L)'
;MTHDSLYALITRAVFEETSLGNDHCSVWSLTHPILSFTEGIDLSTILLIVTIPDCFYCIHYTPGVDNDLDELLTELETIANLTQGSEETIVHMKDSAAVSQKTHMLEDILRFEKTIVAQEQQIYDLQNLISSNERRMADLKQLSIQLHQKCSEPCKDTVEIQSTTGTDCQDIANKGATTSGLYYVKPLNAKEQFLVYCEIDSFGRGFTVIQRRQDGSVDFNKDWTQYKNGFGYLSPGDNTEFWLGNEKIHLLTATTTIPTVLRIELVDWEGNKKYADYNMFKLGSEADMFRLTYGYYFGGDAGDAFDGFDFGDDPSDKFYTSHNGMQFSTFDKDNDKYDGNCAQQDGSGWWMNRCHAAHLNGKYYLGGRYTEKDAGEFGYDNGIIWVTWHNRWYSLKETTMKIIPLSRITAGGQQAGAKQFAGLGV
;
A
#
# COMPACT_ATOMS: atom_id res chain seq x y z
N MET A 1 15.77 40.83 4.94
CA MET A 1 14.67 40.52 4.01
C MET A 1 13.44 40.26 4.86
N THR A 2 12.31 40.89 4.55
CA THR A 2 11.09 40.68 5.31
C THR A 2 10.47 39.33 4.91
N HIS A 3 9.72 38.72 5.84
CA HIS A 3 9.01 37.43 5.66
C HIS A 3 8.23 37.35 4.34
N ASP A 4 7.61 38.48 3.94
CA ASP A 4 6.85 38.60 2.67
C ASP A 4 7.74 38.48 1.42
N SER A 5 9.02 38.84 1.52
CA SER A 5 9.97 38.70 0.38
C SER A 5 10.43 37.27 0.16
N LEU A 6 10.46 36.46 1.21
CA LEU A 6 10.81 35.02 1.11
C LEU A 6 9.64 34.22 0.55
N TYR A 7 8.43 34.50 0.99
CA TYR A 7 7.20 33.85 0.49
C TYR A 7 6.94 34.18 -0.99
N ALA A 8 7.19 35.44 -1.40
CA ALA A 8 7.05 35.86 -2.79
C ALA A 8 8.08 35.23 -3.74
N LEU A 9 9.24 34.81 -3.23
CA LEU A 9 10.28 34.09 -4.00
C LEU A 9 9.93 32.60 -4.17
N ILE A 10 9.36 31.97 -3.15
CA ILE A 10 8.95 30.56 -3.18
C ILE A 10 7.73 30.34 -4.10
N THR A 11 6.79 31.32 -4.13
CA THR A 11 5.58 31.24 -4.97
C THR A 11 5.80 31.63 -6.44
N ARG A 12 7.00 32.08 -6.83
CA ARG A 12 7.34 32.49 -8.18
C ARG A 12 8.24 31.50 -8.93
N ALA A 13 8.23 30.23 -8.51
CA ALA A 13 8.88 29.15 -9.26
C ALA A 13 8.11 28.94 -10.59
N VAL A 14 8.76 29.24 -11.71
CA VAL A 14 8.22 28.98 -13.04
C VAL A 14 8.62 27.56 -13.42
N PHE A 15 7.63 26.72 -13.66
CA PHE A 15 7.83 25.37 -14.20
C PHE A 15 7.90 25.46 -15.71
N GLU A 16 8.98 25.03 -16.32
CA GLU A 16 9.06 24.86 -17.77
C GLU A 16 8.87 23.37 -18.12
N GLU A 17 7.94 23.12 -19.04
CA GLU A 17 7.71 21.81 -19.59
C GLU A 17 8.69 21.57 -20.74
N THR A 18 9.55 20.56 -20.62
CA THR A 18 10.38 20.11 -21.73
C THR A 18 9.78 18.84 -22.32
N SER A 19 9.20 18.95 -23.48
CA SER A 19 8.69 17.82 -24.25
C SER A 19 9.85 17.11 -24.95
N LEU A 20 10.10 15.88 -24.60
CA LEU A 20 11.05 14.99 -25.26
C LEU A 20 10.29 13.99 -26.14
N GLY A 21 10.07 14.39 -27.40
CA GLY A 21 9.60 13.46 -28.45
C GLY A 21 8.20 12.89 -28.26
N ASN A 22 7.71 12.17 -29.26
CA ASN A 22 6.31 11.70 -29.38
C ASN A 22 5.86 10.61 -28.38
N ASP A 23 6.62 10.36 -27.34
CA ASP A 23 6.27 9.36 -26.31
C ASP A 23 5.98 10.10 -25.01
N HIS A 24 4.74 10.18 -24.66
CA HIS A 24 4.01 10.74 -23.53
C HIS A 24 4.71 10.81 -22.12
N CYS A 25 5.95 11.27 -22.06
CA CYS A 25 6.65 11.52 -20.79
C CYS A 25 6.97 13.01 -20.67
N SER A 26 6.36 13.70 -19.73
CA SER A 26 6.67 15.08 -19.39
C SER A 26 7.54 15.15 -18.15
N VAL A 27 8.72 15.74 -18.27
CA VAL A 27 9.65 15.97 -17.16
C VAL A 27 9.59 17.44 -16.79
N TRP A 28 9.25 17.75 -15.56
CA TRP A 28 9.22 19.10 -15.04
C TRP A 28 10.47 19.37 -14.20
N SER A 29 11.23 20.38 -14.52
CA SER A 29 12.38 20.77 -13.74
C SER A 29 12.28 22.23 -13.29
N LEU A 30 12.71 22.50 -12.08
CA LEU A 30 12.91 23.86 -11.56
C LEU A 30 14.24 24.40 -12.08
N THR A 31 14.19 25.38 -12.99
CA THR A 31 15.38 25.88 -13.69
C THR A 31 15.99 27.13 -13.09
N HIS A 32 15.45 27.69 -11.99
CA HIS A 32 15.99 28.89 -11.37
C HIS A 32 16.53 28.63 -9.96
N PRO A 33 17.69 29.22 -9.62
CA PRO A 33 18.29 29.09 -8.28
C PRO A 33 17.37 29.73 -7.24
N ILE A 34 16.93 28.97 -6.28
CA ILE A 34 15.98 29.43 -5.28
C ILE A 34 16.64 30.30 -4.21
N LEU A 35 17.96 30.25 -4.04
CA LEU A 35 18.70 31.18 -3.13
C LEU A 35 20.19 30.86 -3.15
N SER A 36 21.06 31.88 -3.32
CA SER A 36 22.41 31.81 -2.84
C SER A 36 22.45 32.40 -1.42
N PHE A 37 22.53 31.58 -0.44
CA PHE A 37 22.85 31.98 0.92
C PHE A 37 24.27 31.60 1.23
N THR A 38 25.12 32.61 1.48
CA THR A 38 26.54 32.50 1.79
C THR A 38 27.42 31.89 0.66
N GLU A 39 28.55 32.49 0.45
CA GLU A 39 29.55 32.06 -0.53
C GLU A 39 29.79 30.53 -0.41
N GLY A 40 29.25 29.73 -1.33
CA GLY A 40 29.56 28.32 -1.47
C GLY A 40 28.42 27.32 -1.48
N ILE A 41 27.16 27.73 -1.31
CA ILE A 41 26.00 26.78 -1.38
C ILE A 41 25.15 27.13 -2.59
N ASP A 42 25.31 26.37 -3.67
CA ASP A 42 24.46 26.44 -4.85
C ASP A 42 23.24 25.52 -4.66
N LEU A 43 22.10 26.12 -4.31
CA LEU A 43 20.80 25.45 -4.18
C LEU A 43 20.10 25.34 -5.54
N SER A 44 20.82 25.33 -6.64
CA SER A 44 20.26 25.15 -7.97
C SER A 44 19.94 23.68 -8.22
N THR A 45 18.86 23.21 -7.80
CA THR A 45 18.13 22.02 -8.27
C THR A 45 17.41 21.32 -7.12
N ILE A 46 16.30 21.83 -6.69
CA ILE A 46 15.40 21.10 -5.81
C ILE A 46 14.04 20.96 -6.51
N LEU A 47 13.68 19.78 -6.77
CA LEU A 47 12.41 19.16 -7.12
C LEU A 47 12.26 18.76 -8.58
N LEU A 48 12.48 17.50 -8.82
CA LEU A 48 11.98 16.84 -10.01
C LEU A 48 10.59 16.28 -9.67
N ILE A 49 9.51 16.87 -10.19
CA ILE A 49 8.19 16.24 -10.17
C ILE A 49 8.01 15.59 -11.55
N VAL A 50 8.03 14.28 -11.58
CA VAL A 50 7.72 13.51 -12.78
C VAL A 50 6.26 13.09 -12.70
N THR A 51 5.39 13.74 -13.48
CA THR A 51 4.02 13.26 -13.68
C THR A 51 3.98 12.52 -15.03
N ILE A 52 3.80 11.22 -14.98
CA ILE A 52 3.63 10.38 -16.16
C ILE A 52 2.18 9.91 -16.19
N PRO A 53 1.32 10.43 -17.12
CA PRO A 53 -0.11 10.08 -17.14
C PRO A 53 -0.43 8.60 -17.37
N ASP A 54 0.49 7.83 -17.98
CA ASP A 54 0.27 6.43 -18.38
C ASP A 54 1.34 5.43 -17.91
N CYS A 55 2.31 5.85 -17.11
CA CYS A 55 3.30 4.97 -16.48
C CYS A 55 3.18 5.03 -14.95
N PHE A 56 2.30 4.26 -14.39
CA PHE A 56 2.08 4.17 -12.93
C PHE A 56 3.24 3.52 -12.15
N TYR A 57 4.39 3.29 -12.78
CA TYR A 57 5.46 2.46 -12.21
C TYR A 57 6.66 3.22 -11.61
N CYS A 58 6.66 4.53 -11.65
CA CYS A 58 7.82 5.27 -11.16
C CYS A 58 7.40 6.52 -10.41
N ILE A 59 6.98 6.44 -9.19
CA ILE A 59 7.30 7.39 -8.11
C ILE A 59 6.63 6.90 -6.83
N HIS A 60 7.41 6.30 -5.94
CA HIS A 60 7.13 6.39 -4.52
C HIS A 60 7.48 7.82 -4.09
N TYR A 61 6.47 8.64 -3.89
CA TYR A 61 6.60 9.86 -3.10
C TYR A 61 6.96 9.42 -1.69
N THR A 62 8.17 9.69 -1.25
CA THR A 62 8.50 9.60 0.16
C THR A 62 8.04 10.90 0.81
N PRO A 63 6.96 10.93 1.58
CA PRO A 63 6.59 12.08 2.38
C PRO A 63 7.64 12.23 3.47
N GLY A 64 8.50 13.21 3.37
CA GLY A 64 9.56 13.44 4.34
C GLY A 64 10.45 14.62 3.98
N VAL A 65 10.61 14.93 2.68
CA VAL A 65 11.50 16.02 2.27
C VAL A 65 10.88 17.39 2.59
N ASP A 66 9.57 17.53 2.48
CA ASP A 66 8.89 18.81 2.81
C ASP A 66 8.92 19.07 4.32
N ASN A 67 8.74 18.04 5.15
CA ASN A 67 8.85 18.18 6.60
C ASN A 67 10.27 18.54 7.05
N ASP A 68 11.29 17.93 6.43
CA ASP A 68 12.70 18.23 6.74
C ASP A 68 13.07 19.67 6.32
N LEU A 69 12.46 20.22 5.26
CA LEU A 69 12.70 21.59 4.80
C LEU A 69 11.99 22.64 5.69
N ASP A 70 10.76 22.35 6.11
CA ASP A 70 10.00 23.20 7.04
C ASP A 70 10.65 23.21 8.43
N GLU A 71 11.20 22.08 8.88
CA GLU A 71 11.96 21.98 10.12
C GLU A 71 13.24 22.80 10.05
N LEU A 72 14.02 22.72 8.94
CA LEU A 72 15.20 23.54 8.68
C LEU A 72 14.89 25.03 8.63
N LEU A 73 13.80 25.43 7.99
CA LEU A 73 13.38 26.84 7.94
C LEU A 73 13.04 27.37 9.34
N THR A 74 12.35 26.57 10.14
CA THR A 74 11.98 26.91 11.53
C THR A 74 13.23 27.07 12.41
N GLU A 75 14.22 26.19 12.24
CA GLU A 75 15.49 26.27 12.97
C GLU A 75 16.33 27.47 12.54
N LEU A 76 16.38 27.81 11.24
CA LEU A 76 17.05 29.01 10.72
C LEU A 76 16.41 30.31 11.24
N GLU A 77 15.06 30.38 11.32
CA GLU A 77 14.35 31.50 11.95
C GLU A 77 14.68 31.63 13.44
N THR A 78 14.78 30.49 14.14
CA THR A 78 15.16 30.46 15.55
C THR A 78 16.58 31.00 15.76
N ILE A 79 17.54 30.64 14.91
CA ILE A 79 18.92 31.15 14.95
C ILE A 79 18.96 32.63 14.62
N ALA A 80 18.23 33.08 13.60
CA ALA A 80 18.17 34.49 13.24
C ALA A 80 17.64 35.36 14.41
N ASN A 81 16.59 34.88 15.08
CA ASN A 81 16.02 35.54 16.24
C ASN A 81 16.98 35.57 17.44
N LEU A 82 17.70 34.47 17.69
CA LEU A 82 18.73 34.40 18.75
C LEU A 82 19.92 35.32 18.45
N THR A 83 20.33 35.45 17.19
CA THR A 83 21.43 36.34 16.77
C THR A 83 21.02 37.82 16.94
N GLN A 84 19.80 38.16 16.53
CA GLN A 84 19.27 39.49 16.73
C GLN A 84 19.13 39.85 18.23
N GLY A 85 18.66 38.94 19.06
CA GLY A 85 18.60 39.12 20.51
C GLY A 85 20.00 39.27 21.13
N SER A 86 21.01 38.60 20.60
CA SER A 86 22.38 38.78 21.05
C SER A 86 22.96 40.15 20.70
N GLU A 87 22.69 40.70 19.52
CA GLU A 87 23.11 42.04 19.11
C GLU A 87 22.47 43.15 19.97
N GLU A 88 21.19 43.05 20.22
CA GLU A 88 20.46 43.99 21.09
C GLU A 88 21.00 43.97 22.52
N THR A 89 21.34 42.77 23.01
CA THR A 89 21.92 42.66 24.37
C THR A 89 23.35 43.22 24.46
N ILE A 90 24.16 43.05 23.41
CA ILE A 90 25.50 43.68 23.34
C ILE A 90 25.42 45.21 23.31
N VAL A 91 24.45 45.78 22.60
CA VAL A 91 24.20 47.22 22.59
C VAL A 91 23.81 47.72 24.00
N HIS A 92 22.94 47.03 24.69
CA HIS A 92 22.52 47.33 26.05
C HIS A 92 23.67 47.24 27.06
N MET A 93 24.63 46.30 26.86
CA MET A 93 25.83 46.25 27.67
C MET A 93 26.76 47.44 27.47
N LYS A 94 26.90 48.02 26.27
CA LYS A 94 27.70 49.21 25.99
C LYS A 94 27.11 50.42 26.70
N ASP A 95 25.81 50.54 26.79
CA ASP A 95 25.12 51.67 27.46
C ASP A 95 25.14 51.56 29.00
N SER A 96 25.10 50.34 29.54
CA SER A 96 25.16 50.10 30.98
C SER A 96 26.58 50.14 31.57
N ALA A 97 27.61 50.04 30.74
CA ALA A 97 29.02 50.14 31.17
C ALA A 97 29.36 51.54 31.74
N ALA A 98 28.49 52.54 31.59
CA ALA A 98 28.65 53.89 32.17
C ALA A 98 28.18 53.98 33.64
N VAL A 99 27.53 52.93 34.20
CA VAL A 99 27.01 53.00 35.57
C VAL A 99 27.34 51.75 36.39
N SER A 100 28.34 51.87 37.24
CA SER A 100 28.57 51.16 38.50
C SER A 100 27.85 49.81 38.71
N GLN A 101 28.54 48.69 38.51
CA GLN A 101 28.56 47.54 39.43
C GLN A 101 29.29 46.31 38.76
N LYS A 102 30.51 46.09 39.15
CA LYS A 102 31.33 44.95 38.68
C LYS A 102 30.66 43.57 38.82
N THR A 103 29.74 43.44 39.76
CA THR A 103 29.03 42.17 40.01
C THR A 103 27.96 41.88 38.97
N HIS A 104 27.14 42.82 38.56
CA HIS A 104 26.13 42.64 37.53
C HIS A 104 26.74 42.36 36.13
N MET A 105 27.89 43.01 35.86
CA MET A 105 28.57 42.82 34.61
C MET A 105 29.18 41.39 34.50
N LEU A 106 29.63 40.80 35.64
CA LEU A 106 30.12 39.44 35.65
C LEU A 106 29.02 38.39 35.46
N GLU A 107 27.85 38.64 36.07
CA GLU A 107 26.66 37.77 35.89
C GLU A 107 26.13 37.84 34.45
N ASP A 108 26.16 39.01 33.84
CA ASP A 108 25.76 39.16 32.43
C ASP A 108 26.77 38.51 31.49
N ILE A 109 28.07 38.62 31.72
CA ILE A 109 29.10 37.92 30.94
C ILE A 109 28.88 36.41 31.03
N LEU A 110 28.67 35.86 32.21
CA LEU A 110 28.41 34.41 32.38
C LEU A 110 27.12 33.94 31.69
N ARG A 111 26.09 34.79 31.63
CA ARG A 111 24.87 34.53 30.88
C ARG A 111 25.11 34.52 29.39
N PHE A 112 25.92 35.46 28.88
CA PHE A 112 26.30 35.52 27.48
C PHE A 112 27.19 34.36 27.07
N GLU A 113 28.18 33.98 27.89
CA GLU A 113 29.01 32.80 27.62
C GLU A 113 28.14 31.53 27.46
N LYS A 114 27.15 31.34 28.35
CA LYS A 114 26.20 30.21 28.22
C LYS A 114 25.38 30.27 26.95
N THR A 115 24.97 31.47 26.55
CA THR A 115 24.18 31.67 25.32
C THR A 115 25.01 31.39 24.08
N ILE A 116 26.27 31.89 24.07
CA ILE A 116 27.22 31.64 22.98
C ILE A 116 27.50 30.15 22.81
N VAL A 117 27.76 29.44 23.91
CA VAL A 117 27.98 27.98 23.88
C VAL A 117 26.78 27.23 23.36
N ALA A 118 25.56 27.67 23.75
CA ALA A 118 24.34 27.04 23.24
C ALA A 118 24.14 27.30 21.73
N GLN A 119 24.46 28.50 21.25
CA GLN A 119 24.41 28.85 19.83
C GLN A 119 25.47 28.10 19.01
N GLU A 120 26.69 27.96 19.53
CA GLU A 120 27.74 27.15 18.89
C GLU A 120 27.28 25.69 18.71
N GLN A 121 26.63 25.12 19.72
CA GLN A 121 26.07 23.78 19.60
C GLN A 121 24.98 23.67 18.52
N GLN A 122 24.07 24.65 18.45
CA GLN A 122 23.04 24.69 17.42
C GLN A 122 23.63 24.82 16.01
N ILE A 123 24.64 25.65 15.84
CA ILE A 123 25.38 25.80 14.57
C ILE A 123 26.00 24.47 14.17
N TYR A 124 26.60 23.75 15.10
CA TYR A 124 27.21 22.44 14.83
C TYR A 124 26.14 21.42 14.41
N ASP A 125 25.01 21.38 15.09
CA ASP A 125 23.91 20.46 14.78
C ASP A 125 23.31 20.75 13.41
N LEU A 126 23.13 22.03 13.06
CA LEU A 126 22.69 22.44 11.72
C LEU A 126 23.70 22.09 10.62
N GLN A 127 24.98 22.25 10.85
CA GLN A 127 26.01 21.84 9.89
C GLN A 127 25.95 20.33 9.62
N ASN A 128 25.71 19.53 10.66
CA ASN A 128 25.52 18.10 10.52
C ASN A 128 24.26 17.76 9.71
N LEU A 129 23.15 18.48 9.95
CA LEU A 129 21.91 18.31 9.22
C LEU A 129 22.04 18.71 7.75
N ILE A 130 22.71 19.83 7.46
CA ILE A 130 23.04 20.27 6.10
C ILE A 130 23.85 19.19 5.38
N SER A 131 24.92 18.69 6.00
CA SER A 131 25.75 17.64 5.42
C SER A 131 24.99 16.33 5.16
N SER A 132 24.04 16.01 6.03
CA SER A 132 23.13 14.86 5.84
C SER A 132 22.21 15.07 4.65
N ASN A 133 21.61 16.25 4.53
CA ASN A 133 20.69 16.59 3.44
C ASN A 133 21.42 16.69 2.09
N GLU A 134 22.66 17.19 2.06
CA GLU A 134 23.49 17.18 0.86
C GLU A 134 23.75 15.76 0.34
N ARG A 135 24.00 14.80 1.25
CA ARG A 135 24.12 13.38 0.87
C ARG A 135 22.83 12.84 0.29
N ARG A 136 21.68 13.09 0.97
CA ARG A 136 20.37 12.69 0.46
C ARG A 136 20.05 13.29 -0.91
N MET A 137 20.41 14.56 -1.12
CA MET A 137 20.25 15.22 -2.42
C MET A 137 21.13 14.61 -3.51
N ALA A 138 22.37 14.24 -3.18
CA ALA A 138 23.24 13.54 -4.10
C ALA A 138 22.68 12.18 -4.50
N ASP A 139 22.16 11.42 -3.53
CA ASP A 139 21.51 10.12 -3.76
C ASP A 139 20.26 10.26 -4.62
N LEU A 140 19.40 11.26 -4.33
CA LEU A 140 18.20 11.56 -5.13
C LEU A 140 18.56 11.99 -6.56
N LYS A 141 19.61 12.78 -6.73
CA LYS A 141 20.09 13.18 -8.06
C LYS A 141 20.60 11.98 -8.85
N GLN A 142 21.30 11.06 -8.21
CA GLN A 142 21.77 9.82 -8.83
C GLN A 142 20.59 8.91 -9.19
N LEU A 143 19.61 8.79 -8.31
CA LEU A 143 18.38 8.04 -8.57
C LEU A 143 17.57 8.66 -9.73
N SER A 144 17.46 9.98 -9.78
CA SER A 144 16.84 10.73 -10.87
C SER A 144 17.51 10.46 -12.22
N ILE A 145 18.86 10.46 -12.26
CA ILE A 145 19.61 10.12 -13.47
C ILE A 145 19.34 8.69 -13.92
N GLN A 146 19.32 7.73 -12.98
CA GLN A 146 19.02 6.34 -13.27
C GLN A 146 17.58 6.18 -13.78
N LEU A 147 16.63 6.89 -13.18
CA LEU A 147 15.24 6.92 -13.60
C LEU A 147 15.09 7.51 -15.01
N HIS A 148 15.78 8.63 -15.26
CA HIS A 148 15.80 9.26 -16.59
C HIS A 148 16.42 8.35 -17.67
N GLN A 149 17.50 7.64 -17.34
CA GLN A 149 18.08 6.62 -18.22
C GLN A 149 17.11 5.47 -18.47
N LYS A 150 16.39 4.98 -17.45
CA LYS A 150 15.35 3.97 -17.61
C LYS A 150 14.13 4.46 -18.40
N CYS A 151 13.76 5.73 -18.26
CA CYS A 151 12.67 6.32 -19.05
C CYS A 151 13.08 6.69 -20.48
N SER A 152 14.38 6.89 -20.75
CA SER A 152 14.89 7.16 -22.12
C SER A 152 15.17 5.88 -22.92
N GLU A 153 15.34 4.74 -22.24
CA GLU A 153 15.26 3.45 -22.92
C GLU A 153 13.77 3.16 -23.16
N PRO A 154 13.36 2.83 -24.40
CA PRO A 154 12.00 2.35 -24.64
C PRO A 154 11.78 1.21 -23.64
N CYS A 155 10.68 1.30 -22.87
CA CYS A 155 10.34 0.32 -21.81
C CYS A 155 10.55 -1.09 -22.38
N LYS A 156 11.67 -1.71 -22.09
CA LYS A 156 11.96 -3.09 -22.47
C LYS A 156 11.10 -4.07 -21.69
N ASP A 157 10.51 -3.60 -20.60
CA ASP A 157 9.44 -4.26 -19.93
C ASP A 157 8.10 -3.91 -20.59
N THR A 158 8.00 -4.23 -21.90
CA THR A 158 6.67 -4.43 -22.47
C THR A 158 6.05 -5.55 -21.66
N VAL A 159 5.10 -5.18 -20.80
CA VAL A 159 4.29 -6.14 -20.06
C VAL A 159 3.72 -7.08 -21.12
N GLU A 160 4.22 -8.32 -21.17
CA GLU A 160 3.80 -9.28 -22.16
C GLU A 160 2.36 -9.69 -21.87
N ILE A 161 1.44 -9.04 -22.59
CA ILE A 161 0.02 -9.40 -22.55
C ILE A 161 -0.22 -10.44 -23.62
N GLN A 162 -0.75 -11.57 -23.22
CA GLN A 162 -1.06 -12.69 -24.12
C GLN A 162 -2.20 -12.31 -25.07
N SER A 163 -2.11 -12.73 -26.31
CA SER A 163 -3.06 -12.35 -27.38
C SER A 163 -4.44 -13.03 -27.28
N THR A 164 -4.51 -14.18 -26.59
CA THR A 164 -5.78 -14.91 -26.42
C THR A 164 -6.68 -14.16 -25.45
N THR A 165 -7.95 -14.00 -25.80
CA THR A 165 -8.97 -13.36 -24.95
C THR A 165 -10.13 -14.29 -24.65
N GLY A 166 -10.85 -14.06 -23.55
CA GLY A 166 -11.98 -14.91 -23.15
C GLY A 166 -12.95 -14.19 -22.24
N THR A 167 -13.96 -14.93 -21.76
CA THR A 167 -14.88 -14.45 -20.71
C THR A 167 -14.26 -14.51 -19.32
N ASP A 168 -13.38 -15.48 -19.11
CA ASP A 168 -12.58 -15.71 -17.90
C ASP A 168 -11.32 -16.52 -18.26
N CYS A 169 -10.47 -16.79 -17.28
CA CYS A 169 -9.22 -17.53 -17.53
C CYS A 169 -9.45 -19.00 -17.91
N GLN A 170 -10.56 -19.62 -17.51
CA GLN A 170 -10.87 -20.98 -17.95
C GLN A 170 -11.29 -21.02 -19.41
N ASP A 171 -12.06 -20.03 -19.89
CA ASP A 171 -12.37 -19.90 -21.31
C ASP A 171 -11.09 -19.70 -22.16
N ILE A 172 -10.15 -18.91 -21.65
CA ILE A 172 -8.82 -18.72 -22.24
C ILE A 172 -8.05 -20.06 -22.32
N ALA A 173 -8.01 -20.83 -21.24
CA ALA A 173 -7.40 -22.16 -21.23
C ALA A 173 -8.09 -23.13 -22.20
N ASN A 174 -9.44 -23.09 -22.27
CA ASN A 174 -10.22 -23.90 -23.23
C ASN A 174 -9.90 -23.55 -24.70
N LYS A 175 -9.48 -22.30 -24.96
CA LYS A 175 -9.03 -21.84 -26.30
C LYS A 175 -7.59 -22.21 -26.62
N GLY A 176 -6.95 -22.99 -25.73
CA GLY A 176 -5.62 -23.58 -25.97
C GLY A 176 -4.47 -22.81 -25.32
N ALA A 177 -4.72 -21.79 -24.48
CA ALA A 177 -3.67 -21.16 -23.70
C ALA A 177 -3.15 -22.14 -22.63
N THR A 178 -1.83 -22.26 -22.53
CA THR A 178 -1.13 -23.17 -21.59
C THR A 178 -0.17 -22.43 -20.67
N THR A 179 0.03 -21.14 -20.87
CA THR A 179 0.99 -20.33 -20.13
C THR A 179 0.26 -19.40 -19.17
N SER A 180 0.65 -19.39 -17.90
CA SER A 180 0.20 -18.39 -16.93
C SER A 180 0.72 -17.02 -17.33
N GLY A 181 -0.04 -15.96 -17.04
CA GLY A 181 0.34 -14.60 -17.39
C GLY A 181 -0.85 -13.66 -17.49
N LEU A 182 -0.63 -12.52 -18.15
CA LEU A 182 -1.63 -11.45 -18.28
C LEU A 182 -2.49 -11.66 -19.52
N TYR A 183 -3.80 -11.61 -19.35
CA TYR A 183 -4.79 -11.78 -20.39
C TYR A 183 -5.91 -10.75 -20.27
N TYR A 184 -6.51 -10.39 -21.39
CA TYR A 184 -7.76 -9.63 -21.40
C TYR A 184 -8.95 -10.55 -21.31
N VAL A 185 -9.83 -10.29 -20.34
CA VAL A 185 -11.12 -10.98 -20.21
C VAL A 185 -12.28 -10.00 -20.39
N LYS A 186 -13.38 -10.50 -20.96
CA LYS A 186 -14.64 -9.77 -21.08
C LYS A 186 -15.79 -10.67 -20.64
N PRO A 187 -16.17 -10.67 -19.34
CA PRO A 187 -17.38 -11.34 -18.86
C PRO A 187 -18.64 -10.85 -19.61
N LEU A 188 -19.67 -11.67 -19.68
CA LEU A 188 -20.85 -11.42 -20.50
C LEU A 188 -21.49 -10.02 -20.29
N ASN A 189 -21.54 -9.54 -19.05
CA ASN A 189 -22.15 -8.23 -18.74
C ASN A 189 -21.13 -7.09 -18.62
N ALA A 190 -19.86 -7.35 -18.91
CA ALA A 190 -18.85 -6.31 -18.91
C ALA A 190 -18.99 -5.41 -20.14
N LYS A 191 -18.99 -4.09 -19.92
CA LYS A 191 -19.01 -3.11 -21.02
C LYS A 191 -17.72 -3.21 -21.85
N GLU A 192 -16.58 -3.33 -21.16
CA GLU A 192 -15.25 -3.39 -21.74
C GLU A 192 -14.47 -4.58 -21.21
N GLN A 193 -13.47 -5.00 -21.96
CA GLN A 193 -12.51 -5.98 -21.48
C GLN A 193 -11.59 -5.36 -20.43
N PHE A 194 -11.09 -6.18 -19.52
CA PHE A 194 -10.11 -5.75 -18.53
C PHE A 194 -9.02 -6.79 -18.34
N LEU A 195 -7.87 -6.33 -17.88
CA LEU A 195 -6.69 -7.16 -17.67
C LEU A 195 -6.84 -7.98 -16.37
N VAL A 196 -6.44 -9.24 -16.42
CA VAL A 196 -6.35 -10.15 -15.29
C VAL A 196 -5.06 -10.97 -15.36
N TYR A 197 -4.62 -11.51 -14.23
CA TYR A 197 -3.64 -12.59 -14.23
C TYR A 197 -4.36 -13.94 -14.27
N CYS A 198 -4.05 -14.74 -15.29
CA CYS A 198 -4.50 -16.12 -15.39
C CYS A 198 -3.40 -17.07 -14.93
N GLU A 199 -3.72 -17.89 -13.94
CA GLU A 199 -2.90 -19.02 -13.57
C GLU A 199 -3.43 -20.25 -14.29
N ILE A 200 -2.65 -20.78 -15.23
CA ILE A 200 -3.02 -21.96 -16.02
C ILE A 200 -2.10 -23.13 -15.63
N ASP A 201 -2.71 -24.19 -15.09
CA ASP A 201 -1.96 -25.35 -14.65
C ASP A 201 -1.79 -26.42 -15.75
N SER A 202 -0.99 -27.43 -15.45
CA SER A 202 -0.70 -28.55 -16.35
C SER A 202 -1.91 -29.42 -16.71
N PHE A 203 -3.03 -29.24 -15.99
CA PHE A 203 -4.29 -29.98 -16.27
C PHE A 203 -5.25 -29.16 -17.15
N GLY A 204 -4.84 -27.97 -17.61
CA GLY A 204 -5.66 -27.04 -18.39
C GLY A 204 -6.72 -26.33 -17.56
N ARG A 205 -6.52 -26.20 -16.23
CA ARG A 205 -7.38 -25.38 -15.38
C ARG A 205 -6.86 -23.96 -15.41
N GLY A 206 -7.73 -23.03 -15.77
CA GLY A 206 -7.44 -21.60 -15.83
C GLY A 206 -8.10 -20.85 -14.68
N PHE A 207 -7.32 -20.49 -13.66
CA PHE A 207 -7.78 -19.69 -12.53
C PHE A 207 -7.62 -18.22 -12.83
N THR A 208 -8.66 -17.41 -12.55
CA THR A 208 -8.56 -15.96 -12.54
C THR A 208 -8.14 -15.51 -11.13
N VAL A 209 -6.97 -14.95 -10.99
CA VAL A 209 -6.47 -14.44 -9.70
C VAL A 209 -7.13 -13.11 -9.38
N ILE A 210 -7.73 -12.98 -8.20
CA ILE A 210 -8.47 -11.79 -7.77
C ILE A 210 -7.77 -11.01 -6.65
N GLN A 211 -6.87 -11.64 -5.92
CA GLN A 211 -6.06 -11.03 -4.87
C GLN A 211 -4.73 -11.75 -4.73
N ARG A 212 -3.68 -10.99 -4.43
CA ARG A 212 -2.39 -11.56 -4.01
C ARG A 212 -1.73 -10.70 -2.96
N ARG A 213 -1.17 -11.38 -1.93
CA ARG A 213 -0.27 -10.82 -0.93
C ARG A 213 1.01 -11.66 -0.90
N GLN A 214 2.19 -11.04 -0.80
CA GLN A 214 3.46 -11.77 -0.77
C GLN A 214 4.63 -11.07 -0.07
N ASP A 215 4.68 -9.74 -0.05
CA ASP A 215 5.86 -9.00 0.43
C ASP A 215 5.53 -7.67 1.15
N GLY A 216 4.26 -7.28 1.18
CA GLY A 216 3.83 -6.03 1.80
C GLY A 216 4.18 -4.77 0.99
N SER A 217 4.53 -4.92 -0.29
CA SER A 217 4.89 -3.80 -1.18
C SER A 217 3.70 -2.91 -1.54
N VAL A 218 2.47 -3.42 -1.41
CA VAL A 218 1.24 -2.68 -1.68
C VAL A 218 0.49 -2.43 -0.37
N ASP A 219 0.19 -1.17 -0.11
CA ASP A 219 -0.70 -0.79 0.97
C ASP A 219 -2.15 -1.17 0.65
N PHE A 220 -2.80 -1.94 1.54
CA PHE A 220 -4.19 -2.37 1.42
C PHE A 220 -5.15 -1.50 2.25
N ASN A 221 -4.67 -0.48 2.95
CA ASN A 221 -5.53 0.53 3.58
C ASN A 221 -6.06 1.51 2.53
N LYS A 222 -7.09 1.11 1.83
CA LYS A 222 -7.66 1.80 0.66
C LYS A 222 -9.13 2.13 0.88
N ASP A 223 -9.59 3.19 0.21
CA ASP A 223 -10.97 3.63 0.23
C ASP A 223 -11.90 2.75 -0.63
N TRP A 224 -13.20 2.99 -0.53
CA TRP A 224 -14.22 2.28 -1.29
C TRP A 224 -13.99 2.30 -2.79
N THR A 225 -13.66 3.46 -3.33
CA THR A 225 -13.45 3.64 -4.77
C THR A 225 -12.26 2.83 -5.28
N GLN A 226 -11.19 2.79 -4.49
CA GLN A 226 -10.01 2.00 -4.80
C GLN A 226 -10.30 0.50 -4.72
N TYR A 227 -11.00 0.02 -3.69
CA TYR A 227 -11.45 -1.38 -3.61
C TYR A 227 -12.43 -1.75 -4.71
N LYS A 228 -13.33 -0.86 -5.10
CA LYS A 228 -14.25 -1.06 -6.23
C LYS A 228 -13.49 -1.25 -7.54
N ASN A 229 -12.53 -0.38 -7.86
CA ASN A 229 -11.85 -0.35 -9.15
C ASN A 229 -10.66 -1.31 -9.23
N GLY A 230 -10.06 -1.64 -8.07
CA GLY A 230 -8.83 -2.39 -7.95
C GLY A 230 -7.60 -1.50 -7.80
N PHE A 231 -6.55 -2.06 -7.20
CA PHE A 231 -5.26 -1.40 -6.95
C PHE A 231 -4.14 -2.43 -6.88
N GLY A 232 -2.90 -1.94 -6.80
CA GLY A 232 -1.71 -2.76 -6.90
C GLY A 232 -1.31 -3.01 -8.35
N TYR A 233 -0.52 -4.03 -8.60
CA TYR A 233 0.10 -4.24 -9.91
C TYR A 233 -0.13 -5.66 -10.40
N LEU A 234 -0.49 -5.79 -11.67
CA LEU A 234 -0.53 -7.07 -12.37
C LEU A 234 0.79 -7.27 -13.11
N SER A 235 1.52 -8.34 -12.82
CA SER A 235 2.79 -8.69 -13.45
C SER A 235 2.70 -10.03 -14.16
N PRO A 236 3.33 -10.20 -15.34
CA PRO A 236 3.41 -11.51 -16.01
C PRO A 236 4.15 -12.56 -15.19
N GLY A 237 5.08 -12.13 -14.33
CA GLY A 237 5.92 -12.99 -13.51
C GLY A 237 5.31 -13.46 -12.20
N ASP A 238 4.06 -13.16 -11.92
CA ASP A 238 3.34 -13.59 -10.71
C ASP A 238 3.99 -13.14 -9.39
N ASN A 239 4.62 -11.96 -9.40
CA ASN A 239 5.47 -11.48 -8.30
C ASN A 239 5.05 -10.10 -7.78
N THR A 240 3.76 -9.79 -7.78
CA THR A 240 3.24 -8.49 -7.34
C THR A 240 1.97 -8.63 -6.53
N GLU A 241 1.76 -7.72 -5.59
CA GLU A 241 0.54 -7.64 -4.79
C GLU A 241 -0.53 -6.82 -5.50
N PHE A 242 -1.79 -7.26 -5.42
CA PHE A 242 -2.94 -6.53 -5.96
C PHE A 242 -4.28 -6.98 -5.39
N TRP A 243 -5.27 -6.11 -5.53
CA TRP A 243 -6.70 -6.39 -5.45
C TRP A 243 -7.31 -6.10 -6.82
N LEU A 244 -7.97 -7.08 -7.43
CA LEU A 244 -8.49 -6.97 -8.81
C LEU A 244 -9.57 -5.87 -8.95
N GLY A 245 -10.35 -5.65 -7.90
CA GLY A 245 -11.47 -4.72 -7.85
C GLY A 245 -12.81 -5.42 -7.70
N ASN A 246 -13.62 -4.98 -6.74
CA ASN A 246 -14.91 -5.59 -6.42
C ASN A 246 -15.86 -5.61 -7.62
N GLU A 247 -15.86 -4.57 -8.45
CA GLU A 247 -16.67 -4.51 -9.66
C GLU A 247 -16.30 -5.59 -10.67
N LYS A 248 -15.00 -5.80 -10.90
CA LYS A 248 -14.51 -6.85 -11.82
C LYS A 248 -14.80 -8.25 -11.26
N ILE A 249 -14.62 -8.45 -9.94
CA ILE A 249 -14.94 -9.72 -9.28
C ILE A 249 -16.45 -10.01 -9.38
N HIS A 250 -17.29 -8.98 -9.16
CA HIS A 250 -18.73 -9.08 -9.38
C HIS A 250 -19.05 -9.54 -10.81
N LEU A 251 -18.49 -8.86 -11.82
CA LEU A 251 -18.73 -9.20 -13.23
C LEU A 251 -18.28 -10.62 -13.58
N LEU A 252 -17.20 -11.11 -13.00
CA LEU A 252 -16.69 -12.46 -13.20
C LEU A 252 -17.57 -13.54 -12.54
N THR A 253 -18.31 -13.22 -11.47
CA THR A 253 -19.02 -14.21 -10.64
C THR A 253 -20.54 -14.13 -10.74
N ALA A 254 -21.11 -12.96 -11.08
CA ALA A 254 -22.56 -12.75 -11.03
C ALA A 254 -23.34 -13.33 -12.20
N THR A 255 -22.69 -13.53 -13.34
CA THR A 255 -23.37 -13.82 -14.62
C THR A 255 -23.04 -15.20 -15.20
N THR A 256 -22.33 -16.01 -14.47
CA THR A 256 -21.97 -17.35 -14.91
C THR A 256 -23.14 -18.31 -14.71
N THR A 257 -23.46 -19.10 -15.73
CA THR A 257 -24.42 -20.22 -15.64
C THR A 257 -23.85 -21.40 -14.87
N ILE A 258 -22.53 -21.45 -14.73
CA ILE A 258 -21.80 -22.48 -13.98
C ILE A 258 -21.35 -21.85 -12.67
N PRO A 259 -21.63 -22.50 -11.51
CA PRO A 259 -21.15 -21.99 -10.22
C PRO A 259 -19.63 -21.80 -10.21
N THR A 260 -19.19 -20.73 -9.56
CA THR A 260 -17.78 -20.41 -9.41
C THR A 260 -17.25 -20.96 -8.09
N VAL A 261 -16.04 -21.48 -8.10
CA VAL A 261 -15.28 -21.85 -6.90
C VAL A 261 -14.30 -20.73 -6.59
N LEU A 262 -14.25 -20.31 -5.34
CA LEU A 262 -13.15 -19.54 -4.79
C LEU A 262 -12.15 -20.52 -4.18
N ARG A 263 -10.92 -20.49 -4.66
CA ARG A 263 -9.75 -21.11 -4.02
C ARG A 263 -8.91 -20.05 -3.34
N ILE A 264 -8.62 -20.28 -2.07
CA ILE A 264 -7.73 -19.44 -1.27
C ILE A 264 -6.49 -20.27 -0.97
N GLU A 265 -5.34 -19.84 -1.43
CA GLU A 265 -4.04 -20.45 -1.13
C GLU A 265 -3.29 -19.58 -0.14
N LEU A 266 -2.69 -20.22 0.84
CA LEU A 266 -2.07 -19.59 1.99
C LEU A 266 -0.66 -20.14 2.19
N VAL A 267 0.30 -19.28 2.53
CA VAL A 267 1.67 -19.68 2.86
C VAL A 267 2.08 -19.03 4.17
N ASP A 268 2.59 -19.80 5.09
CA ASP A 268 3.16 -19.30 6.35
C ASP A 268 4.65 -18.91 6.19
N TRP A 269 5.23 -18.39 7.25
CA TRP A 269 6.64 -17.96 7.25
C TRP A 269 7.62 -19.12 7.31
N GLU A 270 7.15 -20.30 7.67
CA GLU A 270 7.89 -21.55 7.67
C GLU A 270 7.88 -22.22 6.27
N GLY A 271 7.10 -21.67 5.32
CA GLY A 271 6.98 -22.16 3.95
C GLY A 271 5.95 -23.27 3.78
N ASN A 272 5.14 -23.57 4.79
CA ASN A 272 4.04 -24.51 4.65
C ASN A 272 2.93 -23.87 3.82
N LYS A 273 2.28 -24.70 3.00
CA LYS A 273 1.21 -24.27 2.10
C LYS A 273 -0.07 -24.99 2.45
N LYS A 274 -1.16 -24.23 2.54
CA LYS A 274 -2.51 -24.74 2.73
C LYS A 274 -3.49 -24.04 1.82
N TYR A 275 -4.66 -24.62 1.62
CA TYR A 275 -5.70 -24.02 0.82
C TYR A 275 -7.09 -24.27 1.41
N ALA A 276 -8.05 -23.45 0.97
CA ALA A 276 -9.48 -23.57 1.27
C ALA A 276 -10.29 -23.34 0.00
N ASP A 277 -11.26 -24.22 -0.28
CA ASP A 277 -12.16 -24.13 -1.43
C ASP A 277 -13.59 -23.89 -0.99
N TYR A 278 -14.21 -22.86 -1.56
CA TYR A 278 -15.62 -22.49 -1.36
C TYR A 278 -16.38 -22.59 -2.69
N ASN A 279 -17.44 -23.36 -2.72
CA ASN A 279 -18.27 -23.44 -3.92
C ASN A 279 -19.32 -22.34 -4.00
N MET A 280 -19.89 -22.15 -5.18
CA MET A 280 -20.95 -21.18 -5.45
C MET A 280 -20.55 -19.74 -5.00
N PHE A 281 -19.26 -19.43 -5.03
CA PHE A 281 -18.75 -18.10 -4.69
C PHE A 281 -19.30 -17.06 -5.64
N LYS A 282 -19.83 -15.98 -5.06
CA LYS A 282 -20.41 -14.86 -5.80
C LYS A 282 -20.24 -13.57 -5.02
N LEU A 283 -19.92 -12.51 -5.73
CA LEU A 283 -19.92 -11.16 -5.20
C LEU A 283 -21.16 -10.41 -5.70
N GLY A 284 -21.92 -9.78 -4.79
CA GLY A 284 -23.04 -8.92 -5.12
C GLY A 284 -22.60 -7.68 -5.90
N SER A 285 -23.54 -6.92 -6.47
CA SER A 285 -23.24 -5.65 -7.11
C SER A 285 -22.90 -4.54 -6.10
N GLU A 286 -22.42 -3.39 -6.56
CA GLU A 286 -22.22 -2.22 -5.70
C GLU A 286 -23.51 -1.78 -4.98
N ALA A 287 -24.69 -1.95 -5.62
CA ALA A 287 -25.97 -1.65 -4.98
C ALA A 287 -26.25 -2.55 -3.76
N ASP A 288 -25.67 -3.74 -3.69
CA ASP A 288 -25.68 -4.63 -2.53
C ASP A 288 -24.35 -4.58 -1.74
N MET A 289 -23.60 -3.51 -1.86
CA MET A 289 -22.31 -3.30 -1.18
C MET A 289 -21.36 -4.48 -1.35
N PHE A 290 -21.26 -5.02 -2.57
CA PHE A 290 -20.39 -6.15 -2.92
C PHE A 290 -20.46 -7.30 -1.92
N ARG A 291 -21.68 -7.70 -1.55
CA ARG A 291 -21.93 -8.77 -0.58
C ARG A 291 -21.28 -10.08 -1.00
N LEU A 292 -20.49 -10.66 -0.10
CA LEU A 292 -19.94 -12.01 -0.24
C LEU A 292 -21.04 -13.06 -0.05
N THR A 293 -21.15 -13.98 -1.00
CA THR A 293 -21.96 -15.19 -0.81
C THR A 293 -21.22 -16.42 -1.36
N TYR A 294 -21.35 -17.53 -0.66
CA TYR A 294 -20.89 -18.83 -1.12
C TYR A 294 -21.85 -19.93 -0.62
N GLY A 295 -21.80 -21.10 -1.24
CA GLY A 295 -22.61 -22.23 -0.81
C GLY A 295 -22.08 -22.88 0.46
N TYR A 296 -20.93 -23.54 0.35
CA TYR A 296 -20.24 -24.18 1.48
C TYR A 296 -18.74 -24.37 1.21
N TYR A 297 -17.98 -24.53 2.29
CA TYR A 297 -16.62 -25.04 2.24
C TYR A 297 -16.62 -26.52 1.85
N PHE A 298 -15.89 -26.90 0.82
CA PHE A 298 -15.95 -28.29 0.32
C PHE A 298 -14.58 -28.96 0.16
N GLY A 299 -13.50 -28.27 0.44
CA GLY A 299 -12.16 -28.83 0.34
C GLY A 299 -11.06 -27.93 0.86
N GLY A 300 -9.92 -28.56 1.13
CA GLY A 300 -8.72 -27.89 1.62
C GLY A 300 -8.29 -28.37 2.99
N ASP A 301 -7.10 -28.01 3.36
CA ASP A 301 -6.45 -28.35 4.64
C ASP A 301 -6.19 -27.12 5.53
N ALA A 302 -6.60 -25.93 5.07
CA ALA A 302 -6.52 -24.71 5.85
C ALA A 302 -7.64 -24.57 6.90
N GLY A 303 -8.72 -25.38 6.77
CA GLY A 303 -9.94 -25.24 7.56
C GLY A 303 -10.84 -24.12 7.05
N ASP A 304 -12.06 -24.06 7.59
CA ASP A 304 -13.10 -23.11 7.21
C ASP A 304 -13.11 -21.88 8.13
N ALA A 305 -12.28 -20.88 7.82
CA ALA A 305 -12.29 -19.63 8.58
C ALA A 305 -13.43 -18.69 8.16
N PHE A 306 -14.04 -18.87 6.99
CA PHE A 306 -15.19 -18.05 6.59
C PHE A 306 -16.49 -18.37 7.37
N ASP A 307 -16.59 -19.56 7.95
CA ASP A 307 -17.72 -19.95 8.82
C ASP A 307 -17.61 -19.32 10.24
N GLY A 308 -16.60 -18.48 10.46
CA GLY A 308 -16.33 -17.88 11.75
C GLY A 308 -15.54 -18.79 12.70
N PHE A 309 -15.13 -18.24 13.81
CA PHE A 309 -14.30 -18.94 14.80
C PHE A 309 -14.71 -18.56 16.22
N ASP A 310 -14.75 -19.54 17.10
CA ASP A 310 -14.98 -19.37 18.54
C ASP A 310 -13.64 -19.06 19.23
N PHE A 311 -13.43 -17.81 19.57
CA PHE A 311 -12.23 -17.36 20.29
C PHE A 311 -12.31 -17.63 21.80
N GLY A 312 -13.53 -17.94 22.29
CA GLY A 312 -13.80 -18.18 23.70
C GLY A 312 -14.01 -16.89 24.51
N ASP A 313 -14.09 -15.75 23.83
CA ASP A 313 -14.33 -14.45 24.46
C ASP A 313 -15.84 -14.22 24.66
N ASP A 314 -16.68 -14.65 23.71
CA ASP A 314 -18.14 -14.55 23.73
C ASP A 314 -18.76 -15.83 23.12
N PRO A 315 -19.87 -16.39 23.68
CA PRO A 315 -20.55 -17.55 23.12
C PRO A 315 -21.04 -17.38 21.68
N SER A 316 -21.10 -16.16 21.20
CA SER A 316 -21.52 -15.80 19.83
C SER A 316 -20.35 -15.52 18.88
N ASP A 317 -19.10 -15.68 19.30
CA ASP A 317 -17.89 -15.35 18.51
C ASP A 317 -17.94 -15.94 17.11
N LYS A 318 -18.25 -17.22 17.00
CA LYS A 318 -18.34 -17.89 15.71
C LYS A 318 -19.34 -17.23 14.77
N PHE A 319 -20.49 -16.81 15.28
CA PHE A 319 -21.51 -16.12 14.49
C PHE A 319 -21.03 -14.72 14.06
N TYR A 320 -20.46 -13.97 15.00
CA TYR A 320 -20.03 -12.59 14.77
C TYR A 320 -18.74 -12.46 13.96
N THR A 321 -18.00 -13.54 13.77
CA THR A 321 -16.77 -13.54 12.98
C THR A 321 -16.91 -14.24 11.61
N SER A 322 -18.11 -14.75 11.29
CA SER A 322 -18.42 -15.40 10.01
C SER A 322 -18.55 -14.37 8.87
N HIS A 323 -18.23 -14.80 7.65
CA HIS A 323 -18.14 -13.92 6.48
C HIS A 323 -19.27 -14.09 5.45
N ASN A 324 -19.98 -15.23 5.45
CA ASN A 324 -21.01 -15.49 4.47
C ASN A 324 -22.19 -14.52 4.62
N GLY A 325 -22.56 -13.85 3.55
CA GLY A 325 -23.63 -12.85 3.55
C GLY A 325 -23.18 -11.46 4.02
N MET A 326 -21.91 -11.26 4.38
CA MET A 326 -21.42 -9.94 4.79
C MET A 326 -21.20 -9.03 3.59
N GLN A 327 -21.51 -7.74 3.80
CA GLN A 327 -21.22 -6.68 2.86
C GLN A 327 -19.76 -6.24 2.98
N PHE A 328 -19.20 -5.68 1.93
CA PHE A 328 -17.84 -5.17 1.95
C PHE A 328 -17.79 -3.85 2.72
N SER A 329 -16.84 -3.69 3.61
CA SER A 329 -16.58 -2.45 4.36
C SER A 329 -15.20 -1.90 4.07
N THR A 330 -15.08 -0.59 4.09
CA THR A 330 -13.83 0.18 4.04
C THR A 330 -13.86 1.25 5.13
N PHE A 331 -12.72 1.86 5.43
CA PHE A 331 -12.65 2.89 6.48
C PHE A 331 -13.59 4.08 6.21
N ASP A 332 -13.88 4.39 4.94
CA ASP A 332 -14.75 5.47 4.48
C ASP A 332 -16.19 5.01 4.18
N LYS A 333 -16.46 3.70 4.17
CA LYS A 333 -17.80 3.14 3.93
C LYS A 333 -18.02 1.90 4.77
N ASP A 334 -18.69 2.10 5.88
CA ASP A 334 -19.01 1.09 6.86
C ASP A 334 -20.32 0.36 6.50
N ASN A 335 -20.24 -0.96 6.35
CA ASN A 335 -21.37 -1.85 6.08
C ASN A 335 -21.30 -3.11 6.98
N ASP A 336 -20.45 -3.10 8.03
CA ASP A 336 -20.28 -4.24 8.93
C ASP A 336 -21.40 -4.36 9.98
N LYS A 337 -21.25 -5.21 10.98
CA LYS A 337 -22.22 -5.48 12.04
C LYS A 337 -21.76 -5.01 13.41
N TYR A 338 -20.60 -4.41 13.50
CA TYR A 338 -20.07 -3.84 14.70
C TYR A 338 -20.56 -2.40 14.89
N ASP A 339 -20.72 -1.93 16.13
CA ASP A 339 -21.13 -0.55 16.43
C ASP A 339 -20.06 0.51 16.08
N GLY A 340 -18.81 0.07 15.92
CA GLY A 340 -17.71 0.85 15.35
C GLY A 340 -17.49 0.46 13.89
N ASN A 341 -16.34 0.79 13.32
CA ASN A 341 -15.96 0.43 11.96
C ASN A 341 -14.75 -0.51 11.97
N CYS A 342 -14.98 -1.80 11.70
CA CYS A 342 -13.95 -2.83 11.64
C CYS A 342 -12.87 -2.50 10.61
N ALA A 343 -13.25 -2.04 9.42
CA ALA A 343 -12.30 -1.71 8.37
C ALA A 343 -11.39 -0.52 8.71
N GLN A 344 -11.89 0.41 9.52
CA GLN A 344 -11.08 1.50 10.06
C GLN A 344 -10.11 1.01 11.14
N GLN A 345 -10.58 0.13 12.02
CA GLN A 345 -9.75 -0.43 13.11
C GLN A 345 -8.63 -1.31 12.58
N ASP A 346 -8.94 -2.16 11.59
CA ASP A 346 -8.00 -3.15 11.05
C ASP A 346 -7.17 -2.58 9.87
N GLY A 347 -7.49 -1.37 9.42
CA GLY A 347 -6.73 -0.65 8.39
C GLY A 347 -6.81 -1.27 7.01
N SER A 348 -7.89 -1.98 6.66
CA SER A 348 -8.12 -2.45 5.29
C SER A 348 -9.56 -2.85 5.01
N GLY A 349 -9.94 -2.89 3.72
CA GLY A 349 -11.28 -3.31 3.32
C GLY A 349 -11.45 -4.83 3.27
N TRP A 350 -12.58 -5.31 3.79
CA TRP A 350 -12.94 -6.72 3.80
C TRP A 350 -14.46 -6.92 3.98
N TRP A 351 -14.94 -8.15 3.91
CA TRP A 351 -16.31 -8.54 4.25
C TRP A 351 -16.46 -8.74 5.76
N MET A 352 -16.44 -7.61 6.49
CA MET A 352 -16.46 -7.59 7.94
C MET A 352 -17.83 -7.94 8.51
N ASN A 353 -17.83 -8.63 9.65
CA ASN A 353 -19.00 -8.88 10.52
C ASN A 353 -18.83 -8.09 11.83
N ARG A 354 -18.27 -8.71 12.90
CA ARG A 354 -17.91 -8.06 14.19
C ARG A 354 -16.56 -8.55 14.79
N CYS A 355 -15.44 -8.69 14.17
CA CYS A 355 -15.09 -8.26 12.83
C CYS A 355 -14.85 -9.47 11.92
N HIS A 356 -13.92 -10.41 12.22
CA HIS A 356 -13.51 -11.44 11.27
C HIS A 356 -12.85 -12.67 11.92
N ALA A 357 -12.95 -13.83 11.27
CA ALA A 357 -12.11 -15.00 11.51
C ALA A 357 -11.08 -15.21 10.37
N ALA A 358 -11.25 -14.50 9.26
CA ALA A 358 -10.30 -14.44 8.16
C ALA A 358 -10.16 -13.00 7.67
N HIS A 359 -8.92 -12.52 7.46
CA HIS A 359 -8.65 -11.17 6.98
C HIS A 359 -7.45 -11.14 6.07
N LEU A 360 -7.62 -11.45 4.77
CA LEU A 360 -6.50 -11.60 3.84
C LEU A 360 -5.99 -10.27 3.27
N ASN A 361 -6.73 -9.19 3.44
CA ASN A 361 -6.31 -7.83 3.08
C ASN A 361 -5.62 -7.08 4.23
N GLY A 362 -5.44 -7.71 5.38
CA GLY A 362 -4.84 -7.13 6.56
C GLY A 362 -3.41 -6.64 6.39
N LYS A 363 -2.89 -6.03 7.43
CA LYS A 363 -1.54 -5.48 7.48
C LYS A 363 -0.49 -6.58 7.37
N TYR A 364 0.53 -6.34 6.55
CA TYR A 364 1.64 -7.26 6.36
C TYR A 364 2.65 -7.13 7.51
N TYR A 365 2.84 -8.19 8.29
CA TYR A 365 3.82 -8.22 9.37
C TYR A 365 4.96 -9.18 9.01
N LEU A 366 6.16 -8.63 8.84
CA LEU A 366 7.38 -9.40 8.57
C LEU A 366 7.66 -10.40 9.69
N GLY A 367 7.88 -11.67 9.32
CA GLY A 367 8.10 -12.75 10.28
C GLY A 367 6.82 -13.30 10.92
N GLY A 368 5.66 -12.75 10.57
CA GLY A 368 4.33 -13.26 10.88
C GLY A 368 3.81 -12.90 12.26
N ARG A 369 4.60 -13.01 13.30
CA ARG A 369 4.16 -12.78 14.69
C ARG A 369 4.07 -11.28 14.99
N TYR A 370 2.98 -10.87 15.59
CA TYR A 370 2.73 -9.51 16.06
C TYR A 370 1.86 -9.53 17.32
N THR A 371 1.72 -8.40 17.99
CA THR A 371 1.00 -8.25 19.25
C THR A 371 -0.01 -7.10 19.16
N GLU A 372 -0.89 -6.98 20.15
CA GLU A 372 -1.80 -5.82 20.30
C GLU A 372 -1.07 -4.48 20.17
N LYS A 373 0.13 -4.39 20.75
CA LYS A 373 0.94 -3.18 20.69
C LYS A 373 1.42 -2.86 19.27
N ASP A 374 1.75 -3.89 18.47
CA ASP A 374 2.18 -3.73 17.07
C ASP A 374 1.00 -3.39 16.15
N ALA A 375 -0.20 -3.76 16.55
CA ALA A 375 -1.45 -3.50 15.83
C ALA A 375 -1.84 -2.01 15.81
N GLY A 376 -1.24 -1.18 16.67
CA GLY A 376 -1.43 0.27 16.70
C GLY A 376 -2.46 0.73 17.74
N GLU A 377 -3.10 1.88 17.49
CA GLU A 377 -3.93 2.59 18.45
C GLU A 377 -5.13 1.76 18.94
N PHE A 378 -5.74 1.00 18.06
CA PHE A 378 -6.93 0.20 18.39
C PHE A 378 -6.58 -1.13 19.07
N GLY A 379 -5.37 -1.66 18.88
CA GLY A 379 -4.90 -2.90 19.54
C GLY A 379 -5.62 -4.17 19.11
N TYR A 380 -6.35 -4.16 17.98
CA TYR A 380 -7.05 -5.33 17.43
C TYR A 380 -6.18 -6.12 16.45
N ASP A 381 -6.55 -7.36 16.20
CA ASP A 381 -5.87 -8.30 15.32
C ASP A 381 -6.09 -7.94 13.84
N ASN A 382 -5.19 -7.14 13.28
CA ASN A 382 -5.28 -6.54 11.96
C ASN A 382 -4.32 -7.11 10.90
N GLY A 383 -3.69 -8.26 11.17
CA GLY A 383 -2.77 -8.93 10.24
C GLY A 383 -3.47 -9.64 9.08
N ILE A 384 -2.69 -10.36 8.28
CA ILE A 384 -3.20 -11.27 7.24
C ILE A 384 -3.56 -12.60 7.91
N ILE A 385 -4.83 -12.76 8.28
CA ILE A 385 -5.29 -13.77 9.25
C ILE A 385 -6.10 -14.88 8.59
N TRP A 386 -5.84 -16.13 9.05
CA TRP A 386 -6.67 -17.31 8.80
C TRP A 386 -6.71 -18.17 10.04
N VAL A 387 -7.68 -17.93 10.94
CA VAL A 387 -7.67 -18.44 12.33
C VAL A 387 -7.76 -19.95 12.48
N THR A 388 -8.30 -20.66 11.49
CA THR A 388 -8.38 -22.13 11.50
C THR A 388 -7.03 -22.79 11.22
N TRP A 389 -6.02 -22.03 10.83
CA TRP A 389 -4.65 -22.51 10.63
C TRP A 389 -3.67 -21.93 11.64
N HIS A 390 -3.65 -20.60 11.80
CA HIS A 390 -2.84 -19.90 12.78
C HIS A 390 -3.71 -19.02 13.68
N ASN A 391 -3.22 -18.66 14.87
CA ASN A 391 -3.97 -17.77 15.76
C ASN A 391 -4.07 -16.34 15.19
N ARG A 392 -4.95 -15.52 15.78
CA ARG A 392 -5.21 -14.14 15.35
C ARG A 392 -3.99 -13.20 15.37
N TRP A 393 -2.93 -13.57 16.09
CA TRP A 393 -1.70 -12.79 16.20
C TRP A 393 -0.56 -13.31 15.28
N TYR A 394 -0.94 -13.96 14.20
CA TYR A 394 -0.02 -14.44 13.18
C TYR A 394 -0.49 -13.98 11.79
N SER A 395 0.30 -13.09 11.16
CA SER A 395 0.09 -12.62 9.80
C SER A 395 0.77 -13.57 8.81
N LEU A 396 0.00 -14.13 7.88
CA LEU A 396 0.52 -15.03 6.85
C LEU A 396 1.52 -14.31 5.95
N LYS A 397 2.44 -15.08 5.36
CA LYS A 397 3.46 -14.58 4.45
C LYS A 397 2.92 -14.31 3.05
N GLU A 398 2.16 -15.27 2.50
CA GLU A 398 1.60 -15.14 1.16
C GLU A 398 0.14 -15.61 1.14
N THR A 399 -0.67 -14.92 0.36
CA THR A 399 -2.05 -15.35 0.08
C THR A 399 -2.37 -15.12 -1.38
N THR A 400 -3.14 -16.05 -1.96
CA THR A 400 -3.71 -15.90 -3.30
C THR A 400 -5.18 -16.29 -3.25
N MET A 401 -6.05 -15.37 -3.65
CA MET A 401 -7.46 -15.68 -3.90
C MET A 401 -7.67 -15.79 -5.41
N LYS A 402 -8.22 -16.90 -5.85
CA LYS A 402 -8.44 -17.18 -7.28
C LYS A 402 -9.74 -17.92 -7.52
N ILE A 403 -10.35 -17.68 -8.67
CA ILE A 403 -11.65 -18.23 -9.02
C ILE A 403 -11.59 -19.09 -10.29
N ILE A 404 -12.45 -20.14 -10.31
CA ILE A 404 -12.58 -21.05 -11.44
C ILE A 404 -14.01 -21.63 -11.49
N PRO A 405 -14.56 -21.98 -12.67
CA PRO A 405 -15.84 -22.72 -12.75
C PRO A 405 -15.78 -24.08 -12.02
N LEU A 406 -16.81 -24.39 -11.22
CA LEU A 406 -16.91 -25.59 -10.39
C LEU A 406 -16.69 -26.87 -11.19
N SER A 407 -17.18 -26.96 -12.43
CA SER A 407 -17.03 -28.13 -13.31
C SER A 407 -15.57 -28.56 -13.51
N ARG A 408 -14.61 -27.66 -13.31
CA ARG A 408 -13.17 -27.97 -13.49
C ARG A 408 -12.51 -28.49 -12.23
N ILE A 409 -13.01 -28.18 -11.06
CA ILE A 409 -12.54 -28.74 -9.78
C ILE A 409 -13.05 -30.17 -9.59
N THR A 410 -14.33 -30.43 -9.90
CA THR A 410 -14.96 -31.74 -9.74
C THR A 410 -14.44 -32.78 -10.75
N ALA A 411 -14.08 -32.37 -11.96
CA ALA A 411 -13.55 -33.28 -12.98
C ALA A 411 -12.16 -33.86 -12.64
N GLY A 412 -11.35 -33.10 -11.86
CA GLY A 412 -10.03 -33.59 -11.39
C GLY A 412 -10.09 -34.50 -10.15
N GLY A 413 -11.20 -34.47 -9.39
CA GLY A 413 -11.38 -35.22 -8.14
C GLY A 413 -11.95 -36.65 -8.32
N GLN A 414 -12.54 -36.97 -9.47
CA GLN A 414 -13.18 -38.27 -9.67
C GLN A 414 -12.22 -39.47 -9.82
N GLN A 415 -10.91 -39.28 -9.95
CA GLN A 415 -9.96 -40.41 -9.95
C GLN A 415 -9.52 -40.86 -8.55
N ALA A 416 -9.75 -40.07 -7.50
CA ALA A 416 -9.39 -40.43 -6.13
C ALA A 416 -10.56 -40.89 -5.25
N GLY A 417 -11.82 -40.56 -5.58
CA GLY A 417 -13.01 -40.79 -4.75
C GLY A 417 -13.94 -41.95 -5.16
N ALA A 418 -13.73 -42.55 -6.34
CA ALA A 418 -14.63 -43.59 -6.86
C ALA A 418 -14.50 -44.98 -6.19
N LYS A 419 -13.69 -45.12 -5.13
CA LYS A 419 -13.52 -46.41 -4.42
C LYS A 419 -14.25 -46.52 -3.08
N GLN A 420 -15.06 -45.53 -2.66
CA GLN A 420 -15.65 -45.55 -1.31
C GLN A 420 -17.19 -45.59 -1.23
N PHE A 421 -17.92 -45.61 -2.35
CA PHE A 421 -19.39 -45.76 -2.36
C PHE A 421 -19.97 -46.95 -3.08
N ALA A 422 -19.18 -48.00 -3.30
CA ALA A 422 -19.68 -49.29 -3.83
C ALA A 422 -19.84 -50.31 -2.68
N GLY A 423 -20.60 -49.98 -1.65
CA GLY A 423 -20.74 -50.88 -0.51
C GLY A 423 -21.86 -50.50 0.47
N LEU A 424 -23.02 -50.07 -0.03
CA LEU A 424 -24.28 -50.12 0.73
C LEU A 424 -25.40 -50.40 -0.30
N GLY A 425 -25.52 -51.66 -0.64
CA GLY A 425 -26.70 -52.19 -1.30
C GLY A 425 -27.68 -52.66 -0.26
N VAL A 426 -28.94 -52.43 -0.60
CA VAL A 426 -30.23 -52.83 -0.02
C VAL A 426 -30.72 -51.97 1.09
#